data_7b58344b0da14f9ca9feb8d7180c5824
#
_entry.id   7b58344b0da14f9ca9feb8d7180c5824
#
_cell.length_a   1.000
_cell.length_b   1.000
_cell.length_c   1.000
_cell.angle_alpha   90.00
_cell.angle_beta   90.00
_cell.angle_gamma   90.00
#
_symmetry.space_group_name_H-M   'P 1'
#
loop_
_entity.id
_entity.type
_entity.pdbx_description
1 polymer ?
#
loop_
_entity_poly.entity_id
_entity_poly.type
_entity_poly.pdbx_seq_one_letter_code
_entity_poly.pdbx_strand_id
1 'polypeptide(L)'
;ARSGADILQPARPEIPRCIFRPAQVVQNITSVIKQQKAADVIVVVRLGVMAALAHGGIAAPARDEPAGLAIERDGRALRGGVIGIEFAYVFSQFGCKVTVLEMAEEILPMVDAEVAAMARRRLEKDGVDFCLGAKVTRIRKDAVVYERNGETHELPARSVLMSLGRRPRVQELGAENIGLTLERGAIACDEHLVSSLPNIYVVGDANGKAMLAHTAFKEAEIAVANICGGGETMRYDRIPSCIYMSPEIASVGLTEAQAREQYGDGIRVGRFPLYANGKSLVEGDTDGLIKVIVEPELGEILGVHLYGVHTTEMIALAASAMEAEASAEELVHTVFPHPTVSESLGEAFHAAWNGSAIHNVS
;
A
#
# COMPACT_ATOMS: atom_id res chain seq x y z
N ALA A 1 5.14 5.42 -66.29
CA ALA A 1 4.77 6.78 -66.01
C ALA A 1 4.53 6.91 -64.52
N ARG A 2 5.27 7.80 -63.90
CA ARG A 2 5.30 8.13 -62.45
C ARG A 2 4.00 8.82 -61.99
N SER A 3 3.52 8.56 -60.77
CA SER A 3 3.11 9.63 -59.87
C SER A 3 3.15 9.10 -58.45
N GLY A 4 4.17 9.50 -57.72
CA GLY A 4 4.18 9.43 -56.27
C GLY A 4 3.33 10.55 -55.68
N ALA A 5 2.53 10.27 -54.72
CA ALA A 5 1.94 11.24 -53.80
C ALA A 5 2.55 11.03 -52.43
N ASP A 6 3.55 11.85 -52.12
CA ASP A 6 4.09 11.99 -50.76
C ASP A 6 3.02 12.60 -49.87
N ILE A 7 2.41 11.79 -48.99
CA ILE A 7 1.60 12.29 -47.88
C ILE A 7 2.58 12.63 -46.76
N LEU A 8 2.87 13.93 -46.65
CA LEU A 8 3.56 14.51 -45.49
C LEU A 8 2.71 14.26 -44.23
N GLN A 9 3.16 13.32 -43.41
CA GLN A 9 2.66 13.22 -42.02
C GLN A 9 3.16 14.46 -41.25
N PRO A 10 2.30 15.13 -40.47
CA PRO A 10 2.76 16.19 -39.61
C PRO A 10 3.73 15.63 -38.56
N ALA A 11 4.88 16.29 -38.42
CA ALA A 11 5.89 15.95 -37.42
C ALA A 11 5.23 16.02 -36.03
N ARG A 12 5.30 14.90 -35.32
CA ARG A 12 4.95 14.87 -33.90
C ARG A 12 5.92 15.79 -33.15
N PRO A 13 5.44 16.66 -32.24
CA PRO A 13 6.35 17.45 -31.42
C PRO A 13 7.22 16.49 -30.59
N GLU A 14 8.52 16.66 -30.67
CA GLU A 14 9.46 15.94 -29.80
C GLU A 14 9.19 16.35 -28.34
N ILE A 15 8.64 15.42 -27.57
CA ILE A 15 8.52 15.57 -26.13
C ILE A 15 9.95 15.41 -25.58
N PRO A 16 10.50 16.43 -24.86
CA PRO A 16 11.81 16.29 -24.24
C PRO A 16 11.81 15.09 -23.29
N ARG A 17 12.73 14.13 -23.48
CA ARG A 17 12.95 13.06 -22.53
C ARG A 17 13.48 13.64 -21.23
N CYS A 18 12.59 13.92 -20.29
CA CYS A 18 12.97 14.27 -18.92
C CYS A 18 13.46 13.01 -18.21
N ILE A 19 14.76 12.97 -17.91
CA ILE A 19 15.36 11.94 -17.03
C ILE A 19 14.97 12.31 -15.60
N PHE A 20 14.14 11.47 -15.00
CA PHE A 20 13.59 11.67 -13.67
C PHE A 20 14.64 11.45 -12.56
N ARG A 21 14.84 12.47 -11.70
CA ARG A 21 15.43 12.34 -10.36
C ARG A 21 14.44 12.91 -9.35
N PRO A 22 14.06 12.20 -8.26
CA PRO A 22 12.97 12.62 -7.35
C PRO A 22 13.15 14.02 -6.73
N ALA A 23 14.37 14.42 -6.36
CA ALA A 23 14.65 15.77 -5.85
C ALA A 23 14.51 16.86 -6.93
N GLN A 24 14.59 16.50 -8.19
CA GLN A 24 14.48 17.40 -9.34
C GLN A 24 13.02 17.63 -9.77
N VAL A 25 12.10 16.71 -9.37
CA VAL A 25 10.66 16.82 -9.68
C VAL A 25 10.06 18.03 -8.97
N VAL A 26 10.34 18.21 -7.68
CA VAL A 26 9.83 19.37 -6.91
C VAL A 26 10.43 20.67 -7.43
N GLN A 27 11.72 20.69 -7.78
CA GLN A 27 12.38 21.87 -8.38
C GLN A 27 11.89 22.15 -9.81
N ASN A 28 11.63 21.11 -10.60
CA ASN A 28 11.12 21.24 -11.97
C ASN A 28 9.66 21.66 -11.99
N ILE A 29 8.80 21.15 -11.10
CA ILE A 29 7.42 21.63 -10.94
C ILE A 29 7.43 23.14 -10.65
N THR A 30 8.27 23.59 -9.73
CA THR A 30 8.41 25.02 -9.39
C THR A 30 8.96 25.84 -10.57
N SER A 31 9.84 25.28 -11.41
CA SER A 31 10.41 25.99 -12.57
C SER A 31 9.45 26.02 -13.77
N VAL A 32 8.70 24.94 -14.01
CA VAL A 32 7.68 24.86 -15.07
C VAL A 32 6.52 25.81 -14.76
N ILE A 33 6.07 25.88 -13.51
CA ILE A 33 5.06 26.85 -13.07
C ILE A 33 5.54 28.30 -13.25
N LYS A 34 6.85 28.56 -13.09
CA LYS A 34 7.43 29.89 -13.31
C LYS A 34 7.68 30.26 -14.78
N GLN A 35 7.89 29.26 -15.67
CA GLN A 35 8.20 29.51 -17.09
C GLN A 35 6.97 29.56 -17.99
N GLN A 36 5.91 28.82 -17.68
CA GLN A 36 4.63 28.99 -18.33
C GLN A 36 3.86 30.09 -17.60
N LYS A 37 3.36 31.09 -18.34
CA LYS A 37 2.48 32.16 -17.83
C LYS A 37 1.11 31.63 -17.37
N ALA A 38 1.08 30.46 -16.75
CA ALA A 38 -0.08 29.84 -16.13
C ALA A 38 -0.16 30.32 -14.67
N ALA A 39 -0.56 31.61 -14.51
CA ALA A 39 -0.81 32.19 -13.18
C ALA A 39 -1.96 31.50 -12.42
N ASP A 40 -2.64 30.53 -13.03
CA ASP A 40 -3.92 30.00 -12.57
C ASP A 40 -3.91 28.49 -12.27
N VAL A 41 -2.74 27.83 -12.16
CA VAL A 41 -2.68 26.40 -11.81
C VAL A 41 -2.24 26.25 -10.36
N ILE A 42 -3.11 25.72 -9.52
CA ILE A 42 -2.82 25.38 -8.12
C ILE A 42 -2.76 23.86 -8.00
N VAL A 43 -1.59 23.33 -7.63
CA VAL A 43 -1.42 21.93 -7.31
C VAL A 43 -1.42 21.77 -5.79
N VAL A 44 -2.44 21.12 -5.25
CA VAL A 44 -2.53 20.83 -3.83
C VAL A 44 -1.86 19.49 -3.56
N VAL A 45 -0.62 19.52 -3.08
CA VAL A 45 0.16 18.34 -2.73
C VAL A 45 0.28 18.25 -1.21
N ARG A 46 -0.12 17.13 -0.63
CA ARG A 46 0.21 16.83 0.76
C ARG A 46 0.77 15.40 0.86
N LEU A 47 2.08 15.32 1.06
CA LEU A 47 2.78 14.07 1.35
C LEU A 47 2.53 13.66 2.80
N GLY A 48 2.21 12.40 3.02
CA GLY A 48 2.01 11.86 4.36
C GLY A 48 3.31 11.79 5.18
N VAL A 49 3.16 11.74 6.50
CA VAL A 49 4.27 11.80 7.48
C VAL A 49 5.33 10.70 7.32
N MET A 50 5.06 9.61 6.61
CA MET A 50 6.05 8.54 6.35
C MET A 50 7.27 9.01 5.52
N ALA A 51 7.15 10.08 4.72
CA ALA A 51 8.31 10.67 4.03
C ALA A 51 9.34 11.28 5.01
N ALA A 52 8.94 11.62 6.23
CA ALA A 52 9.84 12.16 7.24
C ALA A 52 10.74 11.07 7.87
N LEU A 53 10.33 9.82 7.88
CA LEU A 53 11.16 8.71 8.38
C LEU A 53 12.14 8.19 7.32
N ALA A 54 11.83 8.34 6.04
CA ALA A 54 12.72 7.94 4.95
C ALA A 54 13.86 8.95 4.68
N HIS A 55 13.75 10.21 5.14
CA HIS A 55 14.75 11.27 4.95
C HIS A 55 15.35 11.79 6.25
N GLY A 56 14.79 11.45 7.40
CA GLY A 56 15.38 11.66 8.69
C GLY A 56 16.30 10.48 8.99
N GLY A 57 17.58 10.58 8.55
CA GLY A 57 18.58 9.65 9.04
C GLY A 57 18.51 9.66 10.56
N ILE A 58 18.14 8.53 11.14
CA ILE A 58 18.48 8.26 12.53
C ILE A 58 20.00 8.23 12.50
N ALA A 59 20.61 9.36 12.83
CA ALA A 59 22.05 9.38 13.11
C ALA A 59 22.23 8.32 14.18
N ALA A 60 23.00 7.28 13.85
CA ALA A 60 23.43 6.32 14.84
C ALA A 60 24.05 7.13 15.96
N PRO A 61 23.63 6.96 17.24
CA PRO A 61 24.25 7.68 18.32
C PRO A 61 25.74 7.36 18.31
N ALA A 62 26.55 8.40 18.44
CA ALA A 62 27.98 8.25 18.64
C ALA A 62 28.18 7.28 19.81
N ARG A 63 29.17 6.39 19.72
CA ARG A 63 29.37 5.20 20.56
C ARG A 63 29.61 5.48 22.07
N ASP A 64 29.47 6.67 22.58
CA ASP A 64 29.92 7.01 23.94
C ASP A 64 28.89 7.66 24.87
N GLU A 65 27.61 7.70 24.55
CA GLU A 65 26.59 7.98 25.57
C GLU A 65 25.35 7.08 25.38
N PRO A 66 24.84 6.43 26.46
CA PRO A 66 23.54 5.82 26.44
C PRO A 66 22.49 6.93 26.51
N ALA A 67 22.26 7.64 25.42
CA ALA A 67 21.04 8.39 25.22
C ALA A 67 19.94 7.35 25.13
N GLY A 68 19.55 6.83 26.29
CA GLY A 68 18.45 5.90 26.46
C GLY A 68 17.20 6.58 25.95
N LEU A 69 16.74 6.20 24.75
CA LEU A 69 15.33 6.05 24.54
C LEU A 69 14.94 4.94 25.56
N ALA A 70 14.55 5.36 26.76
CA ALA A 70 14.01 4.46 27.76
C ALA A 70 12.67 3.96 27.21
N ILE A 71 12.74 2.91 26.39
CA ILE A 71 11.57 2.14 25.96
C ILE A 71 11.18 1.37 27.21
N GLU A 72 10.31 2.03 27.99
CA GLU A 72 9.78 1.41 29.19
C GLU A 72 8.97 0.17 28.78
N ARG A 73 9.33 -0.99 29.31
CA ARG A 73 8.83 -2.32 28.92
C ARG A 73 7.40 -2.61 29.35
N ASP A 74 6.69 -1.64 29.96
CA ASP A 74 5.37 -1.86 30.55
C ASP A 74 4.24 -1.40 29.62
N GLY A 75 3.35 -2.34 29.32
CA GLY A 75 2.00 -2.26 28.75
C GLY A 75 1.69 -1.12 27.76
N ARG A 76 1.58 -1.43 26.46
CA ARG A 76 1.15 -0.52 25.40
C ARG A 76 -0.13 -1.01 24.76
N ALA A 77 -1.12 -0.13 24.58
CA ALA A 77 -2.36 -0.42 23.88
C ALA A 77 -2.35 0.23 22.50
N LEU A 78 -2.66 -0.55 21.46
CA LEU A 78 -2.62 -0.20 20.05
C LEU A 78 -3.95 -0.55 19.38
N ARG A 79 -4.16 -0.07 18.14
CA ARG A 79 -5.29 -0.48 17.29
C ARG A 79 -4.78 -1.35 16.12
N GLY A 80 -5.63 -2.29 15.62
CA GLY A 80 -5.27 -3.33 14.64
C GLY A 80 -5.17 -2.88 13.17
N GLY A 81 -5.17 -1.58 12.86
CA GLY A 81 -4.86 -1.08 11.52
C GLY A 81 -3.35 -1.12 11.20
N VAL A 82 -2.96 -0.81 9.94
CA VAL A 82 -1.58 -0.92 9.43
C VAL A 82 -0.56 -0.31 10.38
N ILE A 83 -0.71 0.97 10.73
CA ILE A 83 0.22 1.68 11.62
C ILE A 83 0.30 1.00 13.00
N GLY A 84 -0.85 0.56 13.53
CA GLY A 84 -0.89 -0.12 14.82
C GLY A 84 -0.16 -1.45 14.81
N ILE A 85 -0.30 -2.22 13.74
CA ILE A 85 0.36 -3.52 13.56
C ILE A 85 1.87 -3.36 13.37
N GLU A 86 2.33 -2.42 12.54
CA GLU A 86 3.75 -2.12 12.38
C GLU A 86 4.41 -1.72 13.71
N PHE A 87 3.75 -0.85 14.49
CA PHE A 87 4.24 -0.50 15.82
C PHE A 87 4.11 -1.63 16.84
N ALA A 88 3.09 -2.49 16.74
CA ALA A 88 2.99 -3.68 17.58
C ALA A 88 4.18 -4.61 17.35
N TYR A 89 4.54 -4.85 16.09
CA TYR A 89 5.74 -5.58 15.72
C TYR A 89 7.00 -4.92 16.31
N VAL A 90 7.24 -3.65 16.01
CA VAL A 90 8.44 -2.93 16.49
C VAL A 90 8.57 -3.00 18.02
N PHE A 91 7.50 -2.73 18.76
CA PHE A 91 7.54 -2.75 20.23
C PHE A 91 7.73 -4.15 20.79
N SER A 92 7.14 -5.19 20.17
CA SER A 92 7.39 -6.57 20.59
C SER A 92 8.87 -6.96 20.44
N GLN A 93 9.51 -6.54 19.32
CA GLN A 93 10.95 -6.78 19.09
C GLN A 93 11.85 -6.07 20.12
N PHE A 94 11.39 -4.95 20.69
CA PHE A 94 12.06 -4.30 21.80
C PHE A 94 11.73 -4.93 23.17
N GLY A 95 10.98 -6.02 23.21
CA GLY A 95 10.59 -6.72 24.43
C GLY A 95 9.53 -6.00 25.27
N CYS A 96 8.77 -5.08 24.66
CA CYS A 96 7.62 -4.48 25.33
C CYS A 96 6.47 -5.49 25.40
N LYS A 97 5.72 -5.47 26.48
CA LYS A 97 4.41 -6.11 26.53
C LYS A 97 3.41 -5.28 25.72
N VAL A 98 2.90 -5.83 24.64
CA VAL A 98 2.00 -5.13 23.71
C VAL A 98 0.63 -5.80 23.73
N THR A 99 -0.43 -5.00 23.82
CA THR A 99 -1.80 -5.46 23.62
C THR A 99 -2.46 -4.60 22.55
N VAL A 100 -3.00 -5.24 21.52
CA VAL A 100 -3.76 -4.61 20.44
C VAL A 100 -5.25 -4.71 20.76
N LEU A 101 -5.94 -3.56 20.86
CA LEU A 101 -7.38 -3.47 21.04
C LEU A 101 -8.00 -3.10 19.68
N GLU A 102 -8.73 -4.00 19.06
CA GLU A 102 -9.39 -3.77 17.76
C GLU A 102 -10.89 -4.01 17.86
N MET A 103 -11.68 -3.09 17.31
CA MET A 103 -13.13 -3.18 17.32
C MET A 103 -13.66 -4.21 16.31
N ALA A 104 -12.93 -4.44 15.24
CA ALA A 104 -13.26 -5.46 14.24
C ALA A 104 -12.95 -6.87 14.76
N GLU A 105 -13.50 -7.87 14.09
CA GLU A 105 -13.29 -9.29 14.39
C GLU A 105 -11.91 -9.81 13.93
N GLU A 106 -11.21 -9.03 13.09
CA GLU A 106 -9.84 -9.33 12.65
C GLU A 106 -9.04 -8.02 12.49
N ILE A 107 -7.71 -8.13 12.54
CA ILE A 107 -6.78 -7.03 12.25
C ILE A 107 -6.70 -6.74 10.75
N LEU A 108 -6.16 -5.59 10.36
CA LEU A 108 -5.84 -5.25 8.98
C LEU A 108 -7.05 -5.41 8.02
N PRO A 109 -8.17 -4.74 8.23
CA PRO A 109 -9.41 -4.97 7.48
C PRO A 109 -9.31 -4.70 5.98
N MET A 110 -8.22 -4.06 5.52
CA MET A 110 -7.94 -3.80 4.09
C MET A 110 -7.08 -4.88 3.44
N VAL A 111 -6.61 -5.87 4.22
CA VAL A 111 -5.76 -6.97 3.76
C VAL A 111 -6.62 -8.21 3.56
N ASP A 112 -6.22 -9.10 2.65
CA ASP A 112 -6.88 -10.40 2.49
C ASP A 112 -6.94 -11.14 3.84
N ALA A 113 -8.10 -11.70 4.17
CA ALA A 113 -8.38 -12.26 5.49
C ALA A 113 -7.44 -13.40 5.87
N GLU A 114 -7.01 -14.21 4.91
CA GLU A 114 -6.07 -15.31 5.14
C GLU A 114 -4.69 -14.77 5.55
N VAL A 115 -4.21 -13.73 4.86
CA VAL A 115 -2.96 -13.05 5.16
C VAL A 115 -3.03 -12.30 6.50
N ALA A 116 -4.12 -11.59 6.78
CA ALA A 116 -4.32 -10.91 8.06
C ALA A 116 -4.28 -11.89 9.24
N ALA A 117 -4.95 -13.03 9.12
CA ALA A 117 -4.94 -14.08 10.14
C ALA A 117 -3.54 -14.71 10.32
N MET A 118 -2.74 -14.85 9.26
CA MET A 118 -1.35 -15.32 9.36
C MET A 118 -0.50 -14.31 10.13
N ALA A 119 -0.59 -13.03 9.78
CA ALA A 119 0.13 -11.95 10.46
C ALA A 119 -0.22 -11.88 11.95
N ARG A 120 -1.50 -11.98 12.30
CA ARG A 120 -1.92 -12.01 13.70
C ARG A 120 -1.32 -13.18 14.46
N ARG A 121 -1.42 -14.42 13.92
CA ARG A 121 -0.83 -15.61 14.55
C ARG A 121 0.69 -15.48 14.74
N ARG A 122 1.38 -14.82 13.81
CA ARG A 122 2.81 -14.55 13.96
C ARG A 122 3.09 -13.61 15.12
N LEU A 123 2.38 -12.49 15.19
CA LEU A 123 2.55 -11.53 16.28
C LEU A 123 2.16 -12.10 17.64
N GLU A 124 1.15 -12.98 17.71
CA GLU A 124 0.81 -13.73 18.91
C GLU A 124 1.97 -14.60 19.39
N LYS A 125 2.65 -15.30 18.48
CA LYS A 125 3.88 -16.06 18.79
C LYS A 125 5.02 -15.15 19.26
N ASP A 126 5.10 -13.93 18.74
CA ASP A 126 6.08 -12.93 19.15
C ASP A 126 5.68 -12.19 20.45
N GLY A 127 4.60 -12.63 21.13
CA GLY A 127 4.18 -12.16 22.45
C GLY A 127 3.26 -10.94 22.44
N VAL A 128 2.63 -10.63 21.31
CA VAL A 128 1.58 -9.58 21.22
C VAL A 128 0.23 -10.17 21.61
N ASP A 129 -0.45 -9.55 22.57
CA ASP A 129 -1.81 -9.89 22.95
C ASP A 129 -2.83 -9.18 22.04
N PHE A 130 -3.88 -9.88 21.60
CA PHE A 130 -4.98 -9.29 20.82
C PHE A 130 -6.30 -9.38 21.54
N CYS A 131 -7.02 -8.24 21.61
CA CYS A 131 -8.40 -8.16 22.04
C CYS A 131 -9.24 -7.67 20.85
N LEU A 132 -9.77 -8.63 20.08
CA LEU A 132 -10.66 -8.35 18.94
C LEU A 132 -12.11 -8.16 19.44
N GLY A 133 -12.95 -7.44 18.67
CA GLY A 133 -14.28 -7.04 19.09
C GLY A 133 -14.28 -6.04 20.26
N ALA A 134 -13.15 -5.38 20.54
CA ALA A 134 -12.93 -4.50 21.67
C ALA A 134 -13.10 -3.02 21.30
N LYS A 135 -14.14 -2.37 21.77
CA LYS A 135 -14.42 -0.95 21.55
C LYS A 135 -13.84 -0.11 22.69
N VAL A 136 -12.75 0.60 22.45
CA VAL A 136 -12.18 1.53 23.43
C VAL A 136 -13.16 2.68 23.68
N THR A 137 -13.55 2.87 24.95
CA THR A 137 -14.49 3.90 25.38
C THR A 137 -13.82 5.04 26.14
N ARG A 138 -12.72 4.76 26.86
CA ARG A 138 -12.00 5.77 27.64
C ARG A 138 -10.51 5.41 27.77
N ILE A 139 -9.66 6.43 27.71
CA ILE A 139 -8.24 6.35 28.07
C ILE A 139 -8.04 7.12 29.37
N ARG A 140 -7.43 6.47 30.37
CA ARG A 140 -7.02 7.02 31.64
C ARG A 140 -5.49 7.18 31.69
N LYS A 141 -4.98 7.74 32.76
CA LYS A 141 -3.52 7.94 32.92
C LYS A 141 -2.74 6.63 32.94
N ASP A 142 -3.33 5.57 33.46
CA ASP A 142 -2.69 4.29 33.75
C ASP A 142 -3.48 3.08 33.22
N ALA A 143 -4.57 3.31 32.50
CA ALA A 143 -5.41 2.24 31.95
C ALA A 143 -6.20 2.67 30.72
N VAL A 144 -6.60 1.66 29.91
CA VAL A 144 -7.57 1.79 28.82
C VAL A 144 -8.84 1.05 29.20
N VAL A 145 -9.98 1.71 29.09
CA VAL A 145 -11.30 1.12 29.31
C VAL A 145 -11.92 0.77 27.97
N TYR A 146 -12.40 -0.44 27.80
CA TYR A 146 -13.04 -0.91 26.58
C TYR A 146 -14.26 -1.78 26.87
N GLU A 147 -15.16 -1.85 25.91
CA GLU A 147 -16.32 -2.72 25.89
C GLU A 147 -16.06 -3.90 24.98
N ARG A 148 -16.39 -5.12 25.43
CA ARG A 148 -16.34 -6.35 24.64
C ARG A 148 -17.47 -7.27 25.09
N ASN A 149 -18.25 -7.80 24.15
CA ASN A 149 -19.41 -8.68 24.42
C ASN A 149 -20.42 -8.07 25.40
N GLY A 150 -20.60 -6.74 25.41
CA GLY A 150 -21.50 -6.03 26.29
C GLY A 150 -20.95 -5.80 27.71
N GLU A 151 -19.75 -6.23 28.03
CA GLU A 151 -19.09 -6.03 29.30
C GLU A 151 -17.99 -4.96 29.19
N THR A 152 -17.83 -4.19 30.28
CA THR A 152 -16.77 -3.19 30.40
C THR A 152 -15.55 -3.82 31.06
N HIS A 153 -14.39 -3.66 30.41
CA HIS A 153 -13.08 -4.14 30.85
C HIS A 153 -12.13 -2.97 31.05
N GLU A 154 -11.12 -3.18 31.88
CA GLU A 154 -10.04 -2.24 32.11
C GLU A 154 -8.69 -2.95 31.89
N LEU A 155 -7.88 -2.41 30.97
CA LEU A 155 -6.53 -2.89 30.67
C LEU A 155 -5.51 -1.89 31.26
N PRO A 156 -4.69 -2.28 32.24
CA PRO A 156 -3.59 -1.46 32.69
C PRO A 156 -2.63 -1.16 31.53
N ALA A 157 -2.33 0.11 31.31
CA ALA A 157 -1.45 0.53 30.23
C ALA A 157 -0.68 1.79 30.64
N ARG A 158 0.62 1.72 30.60
CA ARG A 158 1.52 2.86 30.87
C ARG A 158 1.59 3.83 29.70
N SER A 159 1.50 3.31 28.49
CA SER A 159 1.54 4.09 27.25
C SER A 159 0.46 3.59 26.29
N VAL A 160 -0.18 4.51 25.61
CA VAL A 160 -1.22 4.21 24.62
C VAL A 160 -0.85 4.86 23.30
N LEU A 161 -0.76 4.07 22.25
CA LEU A 161 -0.64 4.57 20.89
C LEU A 161 -2.00 4.54 20.20
N MET A 162 -2.51 5.71 19.84
CA MET A 162 -3.75 5.82 19.07
C MET A 162 -3.44 5.82 17.57
N SER A 163 -3.72 4.72 16.89
CA SER A 163 -3.58 4.55 15.45
C SER A 163 -4.94 4.45 14.76
N LEU A 164 -5.80 5.49 14.96
CA LEU A 164 -7.21 5.52 14.54
C LEU A 164 -7.41 5.74 13.02
N GLY A 165 -6.37 5.55 12.23
CA GLY A 165 -6.36 5.84 10.81
C GLY A 165 -5.99 7.30 10.51
N ARG A 166 -5.99 7.62 9.22
CA ARG A 166 -5.64 8.94 8.71
C ARG A 166 -6.85 9.57 8.04
N ARG A 167 -6.89 10.89 8.05
CA ARG A 167 -7.89 11.67 7.32
C ARG A 167 -7.19 12.80 6.59
N PRO A 168 -7.68 13.19 5.41
CA PRO A 168 -7.24 14.42 4.76
C PRO A 168 -7.39 15.62 5.70
N ARG A 169 -6.38 16.47 5.75
CA ARG A 169 -6.47 17.72 6.52
C ARG A 169 -6.45 18.89 5.54
N VAL A 170 -7.64 19.34 5.14
CA VAL A 170 -7.84 20.37 4.12
C VAL A 170 -8.44 21.66 4.67
N GLN A 171 -8.80 21.69 5.96
CA GLN A 171 -9.52 22.81 6.59
C GLN A 171 -8.75 24.15 6.56
N GLU A 172 -7.40 24.08 6.57
CA GLU A 172 -6.55 25.29 6.57
C GLU A 172 -6.20 25.79 5.17
N LEU A 173 -6.68 25.10 4.12
CA LEU A 173 -6.37 25.46 2.73
C LEU A 173 -7.34 26.51 2.17
N GLY A 174 -8.41 26.85 2.89
CA GLY A 174 -9.42 27.78 2.42
C GLY A 174 -10.22 27.25 1.22
N ALA A 175 -10.33 25.94 1.09
CA ALA A 175 -10.99 25.27 -0.03
C ALA A 175 -12.44 25.73 -0.20
N GLU A 176 -13.16 25.92 0.91
CA GLU A 176 -14.54 26.41 0.90
C GLU A 176 -14.63 27.86 0.42
N ASN A 177 -13.61 28.71 0.65
CA ASN A 177 -13.61 30.12 0.27
C ASN A 177 -13.60 30.32 -1.24
N ILE A 178 -13.07 29.35 -1.98
CA ILE A 178 -13.00 29.38 -3.44
C ILE A 178 -14.03 28.43 -4.10
N GLY A 179 -14.87 27.77 -3.31
CA GLY A 179 -15.95 26.92 -3.80
C GLY A 179 -15.50 25.51 -4.24
N LEU A 180 -14.38 24.98 -3.71
CA LEU A 180 -13.99 23.60 -3.93
C LEU A 180 -14.97 22.65 -3.22
N THR A 181 -15.37 21.60 -3.94
CA THR A 181 -16.21 20.54 -3.36
C THR A 181 -15.41 19.67 -2.43
N LEU A 182 -15.92 19.49 -1.20
CA LEU A 182 -15.37 18.56 -0.22
C LEU A 182 -16.28 17.33 -0.11
N GLU A 183 -15.67 16.14 -0.19
CA GLU A 183 -16.34 14.86 0.02
C GLU A 183 -15.65 14.09 1.15
N ARG A 184 -16.40 13.72 2.19
CA ARG A 184 -15.89 12.99 3.37
C ARG A 184 -14.62 13.61 4.00
N GLY A 185 -14.47 14.93 3.88
CA GLY A 185 -13.33 15.69 4.41
C GLY A 185 -12.11 15.73 3.49
N ALA A 186 -12.21 15.25 2.26
CA ALA A 186 -11.22 15.34 1.20
C ALA A 186 -11.67 16.35 0.12
N ILE A 187 -10.76 16.85 -0.69
CA ILE A 187 -11.11 17.64 -1.88
C ILE A 187 -11.48 16.66 -3.01
N ALA A 188 -12.69 16.75 -3.52
CA ALA A 188 -13.16 15.92 -4.60
C ALA A 188 -12.38 16.19 -5.91
N CYS A 189 -12.00 15.12 -6.61
CA CYS A 189 -11.42 15.18 -7.96
C CYS A 189 -11.83 13.95 -8.78
N ASP A 190 -11.83 14.12 -10.10
CA ASP A 190 -12.08 13.06 -11.06
C ASP A 190 -10.87 12.12 -11.24
N GLU A 191 -10.93 11.23 -12.24
CA GLU A 191 -9.83 10.32 -12.59
C GLU A 191 -8.63 11.02 -13.24
N HIS A 192 -8.83 12.21 -13.79
CA HIS A 192 -7.77 13.09 -14.31
C HIS A 192 -7.14 13.96 -13.23
N LEU A 193 -7.58 13.81 -11.97
CA LEU A 193 -7.17 14.56 -10.79
C LEU A 193 -7.62 16.04 -10.79
N VAL A 194 -8.56 16.41 -11.67
CA VAL A 194 -9.14 17.74 -11.72
C VAL A 194 -10.20 17.87 -10.63
N SER A 195 -10.15 18.95 -9.86
CA SER A 195 -11.14 19.26 -8.83
C SER A 195 -12.47 19.72 -9.43
N SER A 196 -13.44 20.10 -8.57
CA SER A 196 -14.69 20.75 -9.00
C SER A 196 -14.48 22.11 -9.71
N LEU A 197 -13.28 22.67 -9.61
CA LEU A 197 -12.91 23.91 -10.29
C LEU A 197 -11.85 23.63 -11.37
N PRO A 198 -11.99 24.18 -12.58
CA PRO A 198 -10.99 24.04 -13.62
C PRO A 198 -9.65 24.63 -13.17
N ASN A 199 -8.55 24.09 -13.69
CA ASN A 199 -7.18 24.48 -13.38
C ASN A 199 -6.71 24.21 -11.94
N ILE A 200 -7.50 23.50 -11.11
CA ILE A 200 -7.09 23.04 -9.78
C ILE A 200 -7.03 21.52 -9.79
N TYR A 201 -5.84 21.00 -9.58
CA TYR A 201 -5.55 19.56 -9.49
C TYR A 201 -5.32 19.15 -8.04
N VAL A 202 -5.80 17.97 -7.67
CA VAL A 202 -5.71 17.44 -6.28
C VAL A 202 -4.93 16.15 -6.28
N VAL A 203 -3.81 16.13 -5.57
CA VAL A 203 -2.92 14.97 -5.49
C VAL A 203 -2.56 14.64 -4.05
N GLY A 204 -2.25 13.38 -3.79
CA GLY A 204 -1.84 12.86 -2.49
C GLY A 204 -2.99 12.82 -1.47
N ASP A 205 -2.64 12.83 -0.19
CA ASP A 205 -3.58 12.65 0.91
C ASP A 205 -4.78 13.62 0.87
N ALA A 206 -4.67 14.75 0.14
CA ALA A 206 -5.72 15.76 0.04
C ALA A 206 -6.98 15.26 -0.66
N ASN A 207 -6.84 14.33 -1.63
CA ASN A 207 -7.98 13.74 -2.35
C ASN A 207 -8.65 12.57 -1.59
N GLY A 208 -7.99 12.03 -0.56
CA GLY A 208 -8.52 10.97 0.30
C GLY A 208 -8.69 9.59 -0.35
N LYS A 209 -8.24 9.40 -1.61
CA LYS A 209 -8.44 8.15 -2.36
C LYS A 209 -7.47 7.06 -1.90
N ALA A 210 -6.15 7.29 -2.00
CA ALA A 210 -5.13 6.35 -1.52
C ALA A 210 -3.99 7.14 -0.87
N MET A 211 -3.97 7.17 0.47
CA MET A 211 -3.04 8.00 1.26
C MET A 211 -1.68 7.31 1.40
N LEU A 212 -1.01 7.05 0.26
CA LEU A 212 0.29 6.42 0.14
C LEU A 212 1.25 7.32 -0.64
N ALA A 213 2.52 7.36 -0.25
CA ALA A 213 3.50 8.25 -0.86
C ALA A 213 3.70 7.97 -2.35
N HIS A 214 3.84 6.69 -2.74
CA HIS A 214 4.01 6.29 -4.12
C HIS A 214 2.77 6.59 -4.99
N THR A 215 1.57 6.53 -4.40
CA THR A 215 0.34 6.99 -5.07
C THR A 215 0.40 8.49 -5.35
N ALA A 216 0.78 9.29 -4.36
CA ALA A 216 0.92 10.74 -4.53
C ALA A 216 1.95 11.12 -5.62
N PHE A 217 3.04 10.35 -5.74
CA PHE A 217 4.00 10.53 -6.83
C PHE A 217 3.37 10.27 -8.20
N LYS A 218 2.64 9.15 -8.35
CA LYS A 218 1.98 8.82 -9.62
C LYS A 218 0.88 9.81 -9.97
N GLU A 219 0.07 10.22 -9.00
CA GLU A 219 -0.92 11.26 -9.16
C GLU A 219 -0.30 12.59 -9.63
N ALA A 220 0.86 12.97 -9.08
CA ALA A 220 1.56 14.19 -9.50
C ALA A 220 2.04 14.10 -10.96
N GLU A 221 2.53 12.94 -11.41
CA GLU A 221 2.91 12.71 -12.80
C GLU A 221 1.71 12.89 -13.74
N ILE A 222 0.57 12.26 -13.42
CA ILE A 222 -0.68 12.34 -14.18
C ILE A 222 -1.22 13.78 -14.21
N ALA A 223 -1.24 14.44 -13.04
CA ALA A 223 -1.68 15.84 -12.97
C ALA A 223 -0.84 16.76 -13.88
N VAL A 224 0.50 16.60 -13.85
CA VAL A 224 1.40 17.38 -14.72
C VAL A 224 1.19 17.05 -16.19
N ALA A 225 1.03 15.77 -16.56
CA ALA A 225 0.73 15.37 -17.93
C ALA A 225 -0.57 16.04 -18.42
N ASN A 226 -1.61 16.05 -17.58
CA ASN A 226 -2.90 16.65 -17.92
C ASN A 226 -2.84 18.20 -18.00
N ILE A 227 -2.07 18.85 -17.14
CA ILE A 227 -1.78 20.29 -17.24
C ILE A 227 -1.11 20.62 -18.58
N CYS A 228 -0.27 19.74 -19.10
CA CYS A 228 0.40 19.87 -20.39
C CYS A 228 -0.47 19.48 -21.61
N GLY A 229 -1.74 19.17 -21.41
CA GLY A 229 -2.70 18.83 -22.48
C GLY A 229 -2.79 17.32 -22.75
N GLY A 230 -2.30 16.47 -21.86
CA GLY A 230 -2.53 15.03 -21.88
C GLY A 230 -3.97 14.67 -21.50
N GLY A 231 -4.27 13.37 -21.50
CA GLY A 231 -5.58 12.81 -21.10
C GLY A 231 -5.41 11.59 -20.21
N GLU A 232 -4.35 11.58 -19.38
CA GLU A 232 -4.03 10.44 -18.53
C GLU A 232 -4.99 10.32 -17.34
N THR A 233 -5.28 9.08 -16.95
CA THR A 233 -6.17 8.75 -15.83
C THR A 233 -5.44 7.96 -14.76
N MET A 234 -5.86 8.14 -13.51
CA MET A 234 -5.29 7.41 -12.37
C MET A 234 -5.99 6.07 -12.18
N ARG A 235 -5.21 4.99 -12.17
CA ARG A 235 -5.67 3.61 -11.97
C ARG A 235 -5.45 3.21 -10.51
N TYR A 236 -6.48 3.42 -9.66
CA TYR A 236 -6.41 3.10 -8.23
C TYR A 236 -6.49 1.59 -7.93
N ASP A 237 -6.99 0.80 -8.85
CA ASP A 237 -7.10 -0.66 -8.78
C ASP A 237 -5.75 -1.39 -8.84
N ARG A 238 -4.67 -0.70 -9.26
CA ARG A 238 -3.32 -1.27 -9.47
C ARG A 238 -2.26 -0.70 -8.53
N ILE A 239 -2.68 -0.07 -7.43
CA ILE A 239 -1.75 0.51 -6.45
C ILE A 239 -1.32 -0.56 -5.46
N PRO A 240 -0.02 -0.87 -5.36
CA PRO A 240 0.47 -1.80 -4.35
C PRO A 240 0.42 -1.17 -2.96
N SER A 241 0.17 -2.01 -1.95
CA SER A 241 0.22 -1.66 -0.53
C SER A 241 1.19 -2.58 0.19
N CYS A 242 2.00 -2.02 1.10
CA CYS A 242 3.00 -2.74 1.88
C CYS A 242 2.82 -2.46 3.36
N ILE A 243 3.07 -3.49 4.19
CA ILE A 243 3.10 -3.41 5.65
C ILE A 243 4.45 -3.97 6.13
N TYR A 244 5.19 -3.13 6.82
CA TYR A 244 6.57 -3.37 7.21
C TYR A 244 6.65 -4.02 8.59
N MET A 245 6.58 -5.33 8.60
CA MET A 245 6.82 -6.20 9.76
C MET A 245 7.70 -7.38 9.30
N SER A 246 7.97 -8.37 10.12
CA SER A 246 8.64 -9.61 9.70
C SER A 246 7.83 -10.81 10.17
N PRO A 247 7.32 -11.64 9.24
CA PRO A 247 7.37 -11.49 7.78
C PRO A 247 6.60 -10.28 7.25
N GLU A 248 7.00 -9.75 6.08
CA GLU A 248 6.36 -8.61 5.41
C GLU A 248 4.99 -8.97 4.83
N ILE A 249 4.15 -7.97 4.60
CA ILE A 249 2.90 -8.12 3.85
C ILE A 249 2.94 -7.15 2.66
N ALA A 250 2.52 -7.64 1.49
CA ALA A 250 2.31 -6.78 0.34
C ALA A 250 1.09 -7.26 -0.46
N SER A 251 0.37 -6.33 -1.07
CA SER A 251 -0.82 -6.64 -1.86
C SER A 251 -1.07 -5.64 -2.96
N VAL A 252 -1.75 -6.07 -4.01
CA VAL A 252 -2.29 -5.23 -5.08
C VAL A 252 -3.58 -5.85 -5.59
N GLY A 253 -4.56 -5.02 -5.95
CA GLY A 253 -5.85 -5.47 -6.49
C GLY A 253 -6.84 -5.92 -5.41
N LEU A 254 -7.78 -6.76 -5.80
CA LEU A 254 -8.92 -7.21 -4.99
C LEU A 254 -8.53 -8.34 -4.02
N THR A 255 -9.06 -8.30 -2.80
CA THR A 255 -9.03 -9.46 -1.90
C THR A 255 -9.92 -10.58 -2.43
N GLU A 256 -9.74 -11.82 -1.96
CA GLU A 256 -10.58 -12.94 -2.40
C GLU A 256 -12.08 -12.67 -2.14
N ALA A 257 -12.41 -12.06 -1.01
CA ALA A 257 -13.79 -11.71 -0.68
C ALA A 257 -14.38 -10.68 -1.67
N GLN A 258 -13.62 -9.64 -2.01
CA GLN A 258 -14.03 -8.63 -2.99
C GLN A 258 -14.15 -9.22 -4.41
N ALA A 259 -13.20 -10.07 -4.80
CA ALA A 259 -13.24 -10.72 -6.09
C ALA A 259 -14.45 -11.66 -6.22
N ARG A 260 -14.78 -12.43 -5.17
CA ARG A 260 -16.01 -13.25 -5.14
C ARG A 260 -17.28 -12.43 -5.20
N GLU A 261 -17.31 -11.27 -4.52
CA GLU A 261 -18.46 -10.36 -4.57
C GLU A 261 -18.69 -9.81 -5.99
N GLN A 262 -17.62 -9.50 -6.73
CA GLN A 262 -17.72 -8.88 -8.06
C GLN A 262 -17.84 -9.88 -9.21
N TYR A 263 -17.14 -11.03 -9.12
CA TYR A 263 -17.00 -12.01 -10.20
C TYR A 263 -17.68 -13.37 -9.87
N GLY A 264 -18.25 -13.51 -8.65
CA GLY A 264 -18.87 -14.75 -8.20
C GLY A 264 -17.85 -15.81 -7.77
N ASP A 265 -18.34 -17.03 -7.53
CA ASP A 265 -17.54 -18.15 -7.03
C ASP A 265 -16.61 -18.77 -8.09
N GLY A 266 -16.75 -18.39 -9.35
CA GLY A 266 -15.96 -18.93 -10.47
C GLY A 266 -14.50 -18.48 -10.50
N ILE A 267 -14.10 -17.47 -9.71
CA ILE A 267 -12.71 -17.02 -9.66
C ILE A 267 -11.75 -18.16 -9.34
N ARG A 268 -10.54 -18.08 -9.87
CA ARG A 268 -9.46 -19.03 -9.59
C ARG A 268 -8.50 -18.44 -8.56
N VAL A 269 -8.21 -19.22 -7.53
CA VAL A 269 -7.30 -18.78 -6.45
C VAL A 269 -6.14 -19.75 -6.35
N GLY A 270 -4.94 -19.25 -6.63
CA GLY A 270 -3.69 -19.99 -6.46
C GLY A 270 -3.02 -19.63 -5.15
N ARG A 271 -2.44 -20.64 -4.48
CA ARG A 271 -1.71 -20.49 -3.23
C ARG A 271 -0.40 -21.26 -3.30
N PHE A 272 0.67 -20.62 -2.83
CA PHE A 272 1.95 -21.27 -2.71
C PHE A 272 2.62 -20.88 -1.38
N PRO A 273 2.86 -21.83 -0.46
CA PRO A 273 3.49 -21.55 0.82
C PRO A 273 5.00 -21.45 0.69
N LEU A 274 5.63 -20.51 1.41
CA LEU A 274 7.08 -20.28 1.30
C LEU A 274 7.93 -21.42 1.89
N TYR A 275 7.38 -22.30 2.73
CA TYR A 275 8.11 -23.50 3.17
C TYR A 275 8.46 -24.46 2.02
N ALA A 276 7.77 -24.35 0.89
CA ALA A 276 8.06 -25.11 -0.32
C ALA A 276 9.05 -24.41 -1.27
N ASN A 277 9.42 -23.14 -1.00
CA ASN A 277 10.36 -22.40 -1.82
C ASN A 277 11.81 -22.66 -1.37
N GLY A 278 12.66 -23.08 -2.31
CA GLY A 278 14.07 -23.43 -2.01
C GLY A 278 14.88 -22.26 -1.47
N LYS A 279 14.65 -21.03 -1.95
CA LYS A 279 15.37 -19.84 -1.48
C LYS A 279 14.95 -19.46 -0.05
N SER A 280 13.67 -19.55 0.27
CA SER A 280 13.14 -19.33 1.63
C SER A 280 13.73 -20.34 2.63
N LEU A 281 13.89 -21.61 2.22
CA LEU A 281 14.56 -22.61 3.03
C LEU A 281 16.04 -22.25 3.29
N VAL A 282 16.76 -21.78 2.29
CA VAL A 282 18.17 -21.36 2.41
C VAL A 282 18.31 -20.15 3.34
N GLU A 283 17.38 -19.21 3.29
CA GLU A 283 17.39 -18.02 4.16
C GLU A 283 16.90 -18.34 5.59
N GLY A 284 16.24 -19.49 5.79
CA GLY A 284 15.66 -19.88 7.08
C GLY A 284 14.37 -19.14 7.42
N ASP A 285 13.74 -18.49 6.43
CA ASP A 285 12.49 -17.74 6.58
C ASP A 285 11.40 -18.32 5.67
N THR A 286 10.68 -19.29 6.23
CA THR A 286 9.68 -20.12 5.52
C THR A 286 8.23 -19.81 5.91
N ASP A 287 8.03 -18.88 6.86
CA ASP A 287 6.70 -18.45 7.28
C ASP A 287 6.14 -17.48 6.24
N GLY A 288 5.35 -18.02 5.31
CA GLY A 288 4.83 -17.18 4.24
C GLY A 288 3.85 -17.87 3.31
N LEU A 289 3.11 -17.04 2.59
CA LEU A 289 2.09 -17.43 1.61
C LEU A 289 2.10 -16.46 0.45
N ILE A 290 2.10 -16.98 -0.76
CA ILE A 290 1.83 -16.25 -2.00
C ILE A 290 0.45 -16.65 -2.47
N LYS A 291 -0.46 -15.68 -2.59
CA LYS A 291 -1.83 -15.89 -3.02
C LYS A 291 -2.15 -15.01 -4.21
N VAL A 292 -2.65 -15.62 -5.28
CA VAL A 292 -3.08 -14.92 -6.49
C VAL A 292 -4.55 -15.21 -6.78
N ILE A 293 -5.27 -14.23 -7.31
CA ILE A 293 -6.68 -14.29 -7.62
C ILE A 293 -6.84 -13.91 -9.08
N VAL A 294 -7.49 -14.78 -9.85
CA VAL A 294 -7.55 -14.70 -11.30
C VAL A 294 -8.99 -14.85 -11.78
N GLU A 295 -9.37 -14.07 -12.77
CA GLU A 295 -10.62 -14.19 -13.48
C GLU A 295 -10.61 -15.49 -14.32
N PRO A 296 -11.73 -16.28 -14.36
CA PRO A 296 -11.69 -17.65 -14.86
C PRO A 296 -11.60 -17.80 -16.38
N GLU A 297 -12.02 -16.80 -17.18
CA GLU A 297 -12.14 -16.92 -18.63
C GLU A 297 -10.92 -16.36 -19.37
N LEU A 298 -10.55 -15.12 -19.10
CA LEU A 298 -9.47 -14.40 -19.77
C LEU A 298 -8.16 -14.46 -18.99
N GLY A 299 -8.19 -14.91 -17.74
CA GLY A 299 -7.00 -14.96 -16.90
C GLY A 299 -6.57 -13.61 -16.36
N GLU A 300 -7.45 -12.60 -16.31
CA GLU A 300 -7.13 -11.30 -15.73
C GLU A 300 -6.67 -11.46 -14.27
N ILE A 301 -5.58 -10.79 -13.90
CA ILE A 301 -5.07 -10.78 -12.53
C ILE A 301 -5.91 -9.81 -11.70
N LEU A 302 -6.81 -10.36 -10.88
CA LEU A 302 -7.72 -9.56 -10.04
C LEU A 302 -7.05 -9.08 -8.76
N GLY A 303 -6.14 -9.88 -8.20
CA GLY A 303 -5.43 -9.52 -6.98
C GLY A 303 -4.28 -10.45 -6.65
N VAL A 304 -3.28 -9.89 -5.97
CA VAL A 304 -2.10 -10.61 -5.48
C VAL A 304 -1.84 -10.19 -4.03
N HIS A 305 -1.73 -11.19 -3.14
CA HIS A 305 -1.53 -10.99 -1.71
C HIS A 305 -0.36 -11.84 -1.24
N LEU A 306 0.64 -11.19 -0.71
CA LEU A 306 1.91 -11.79 -0.34
C LEU A 306 2.14 -11.61 1.17
N TYR A 307 2.52 -12.68 1.84
CA TYR A 307 3.00 -12.68 3.21
C TYR A 307 4.30 -13.47 3.27
N GLY A 308 5.37 -12.86 3.75
CA GLY A 308 6.66 -13.53 3.81
C GLY A 308 7.86 -12.60 3.61
N VAL A 309 9.02 -13.18 3.45
CA VAL A 309 10.27 -12.48 3.16
C VAL A 309 10.25 -11.89 1.74
N HIS A 310 10.81 -10.68 1.57
CA HIS A 310 10.94 -9.96 0.29
C HIS A 310 9.62 -9.62 -0.43
N THR A 311 8.48 -9.73 0.24
CA THR A 311 7.18 -9.53 -0.41
C THR A 311 6.95 -8.08 -0.80
N THR A 312 7.51 -7.11 -0.07
CA THR A 312 7.43 -5.68 -0.39
C THR A 312 8.20 -5.31 -1.65
N GLU A 313 9.25 -6.06 -2.01
CA GLU A 313 9.96 -5.92 -3.27
C GLU A 313 9.24 -6.69 -4.41
N MET A 314 8.72 -7.89 -4.11
CA MET A 314 8.08 -8.76 -5.09
C MET A 314 6.77 -8.20 -5.64
N ILE A 315 6.03 -7.43 -4.85
CA ILE A 315 4.71 -6.91 -5.23
C ILE A 315 4.78 -6.00 -6.47
N ALA A 316 5.92 -5.37 -6.71
CA ALA A 316 6.15 -4.54 -7.89
C ALA A 316 6.04 -5.35 -9.20
N LEU A 317 6.40 -6.65 -9.19
CA LEU A 317 6.23 -7.53 -10.34
C LEU A 317 4.74 -7.73 -10.65
N ALA A 318 3.94 -8.01 -9.63
CA ALA A 318 2.49 -8.17 -9.79
C ALA A 318 1.82 -6.88 -10.26
N ALA A 319 2.15 -5.74 -9.64
CA ALA A 319 1.64 -4.43 -10.05
C ALA A 319 2.03 -4.08 -11.50
N SER A 320 3.26 -4.41 -11.92
CA SER A 320 3.72 -4.20 -13.30
C SER A 320 2.98 -5.09 -14.29
N ALA A 321 2.72 -6.36 -13.94
CA ALA A 321 1.94 -7.28 -14.77
C ALA A 321 0.50 -6.78 -14.95
N MET A 322 -0.15 -6.34 -13.87
CA MET A 322 -1.49 -5.76 -13.90
C MET A 322 -1.54 -4.46 -14.73
N GLU A 323 -0.51 -3.61 -14.63
CA GLU A 323 -0.42 -2.37 -15.43
C GLU A 323 -0.22 -2.66 -16.91
N ALA A 324 0.52 -3.72 -17.24
CA ALA A 324 0.70 -4.20 -18.61
C ALA A 324 -0.49 -5.01 -19.14
N GLU A 325 -1.53 -5.21 -18.34
CA GLU A 325 -2.70 -6.05 -18.64
C GLU A 325 -2.32 -7.49 -19.00
N ALA A 326 -1.23 -8.00 -18.39
CA ALA A 326 -0.82 -9.38 -18.55
C ALA A 326 -1.80 -10.32 -17.85
N SER A 327 -2.07 -11.44 -18.48
CA SER A 327 -2.92 -12.51 -17.93
C SER A 327 -2.11 -13.47 -17.04
N ALA A 328 -2.81 -14.31 -16.30
CA ALA A 328 -2.19 -15.40 -15.54
C ALA A 328 -1.42 -16.37 -16.45
N GLU A 329 -1.84 -16.55 -17.72
CA GLU A 329 -1.17 -17.41 -18.68
C GLU A 329 0.23 -16.88 -19.01
N GLU A 330 0.40 -15.55 -19.22
CA GLU A 330 1.73 -14.97 -19.46
C GLU A 330 2.63 -15.11 -18.23
N LEU A 331 2.08 -15.01 -17.01
CA LEU A 331 2.85 -15.21 -15.78
C LEU A 331 3.28 -16.68 -15.60
N VAL A 332 2.44 -17.64 -16.02
CA VAL A 332 2.79 -19.07 -16.06
C VAL A 332 3.95 -19.34 -17.04
N HIS A 333 4.02 -18.61 -18.15
CA HIS A 333 5.10 -18.76 -19.13
C HIS A 333 6.34 -17.90 -18.83
N THR A 334 6.28 -17.05 -17.80
CA THR A 334 7.42 -16.22 -17.40
C THR A 334 8.52 -17.07 -16.77
N VAL A 335 9.77 -16.86 -17.20
CA VAL A 335 10.93 -17.54 -16.60
C VAL A 335 11.39 -16.76 -15.38
N PHE A 336 11.24 -17.36 -14.20
CA PHE A 336 11.75 -16.82 -12.94
C PHE A 336 13.19 -17.28 -12.70
N PRO A 337 14.07 -16.40 -12.18
CA PRO A 337 15.44 -16.81 -11.86
C PRO A 337 15.47 -17.75 -10.65
N HIS A 338 16.32 -18.80 -10.73
CA HIS A 338 16.50 -19.80 -9.68
C HIS A 338 17.90 -19.68 -9.02
N PRO A 339 18.03 -19.75 -7.66
CA PRO A 339 16.95 -19.80 -6.67
C PRO A 339 16.54 -18.39 -6.21
N THR A 340 15.26 -18.09 -6.21
CA THR A 340 14.72 -16.83 -5.68
C THR A 340 13.39 -17.05 -4.94
N VAL A 341 13.00 -16.10 -4.09
CA VAL A 341 11.66 -16.12 -3.48
C VAL A 341 10.60 -15.78 -4.54
N SER A 342 10.95 -15.01 -5.56
CA SER A 342 10.02 -14.61 -6.64
C SER A 342 9.46 -15.80 -7.45
N GLU A 343 10.15 -16.96 -7.49
CA GLU A 343 9.62 -18.18 -8.10
C GLU A 343 8.28 -18.60 -7.49
N SER A 344 8.05 -18.31 -6.20
CA SER A 344 6.80 -18.58 -5.51
C SER A 344 5.59 -17.90 -6.14
N LEU A 345 5.80 -16.75 -6.81
CA LEU A 345 4.74 -16.06 -7.54
C LEU A 345 4.34 -16.85 -8.80
N GLY A 346 5.32 -17.35 -9.57
CA GLY A 346 5.07 -18.25 -10.70
C GLY A 346 4.32 -19.52 -10.27
N GLU A 347 4.74 -20.16 -9.16
CA GLU A 347 4.06 -21.33 -8.59
C GLU A 347 2.61 -21.04 -8.21
N ALA A 348 2.32 -19.89 -7.61
CA ALA A 348 0.97 -19.49 -7.26
C ALA A 348 0.11 -19.24 -8.52
N PHE A 349 0.67 -18.66 -9.59
CA PHE A 349 -0.02 -18.52 -10.89
C PHE A 349 -0.28 -19.88 -11.54
N HIS A 350 0.68 -20.81 -11.49
CA HIS A 350 0.45 -22.20 -11.94
C HIS A 350 -0.68 -22.86 -11.15
N ALA A 351 -0.72 -22.70 -9.83
CA ALA A 351 -1.78 -23.23 -8.99
C ALA A 351 -3.17 -22.66 -9.35
N ALA A 352 -3.25 -21.35 -9.66
CA ALA A 352 -4.51 -20.71 -10.06
C ALA A 352 -4.95 -21.13 -11.48
N TRP A 353 -4.03 -21.09 -12.45
CA TRP A 353 -4.35 -21.25 -13.87
C TRP A 353 -4.44 -22.71 -14.31
N ASN A 354 -3.44 -23.52 -13.91
CA ASN A 354 -3.34 -24.93 -14.30
C ASN A 354 -3.92 -25.89 -13.25
N GLY A 355 -4.38 -25.37 -12.09
CA GLY A 355 -4.96 -26.17 -11.02
C GLY A 355 -3.95 -26.83 -10.06
N SER A 356 -2.65 -26.67 -10.30
CA SER A 356 -1.58 -27.14 -9.39
C SER A 356 -0.29 -26.34 -9.59
N ALA A 357 0.46 -26.13 -8.52
CA ALA A 357 1.83 -25.63 -8.59
C ALA A 357 2.72 -26.69 -9.29
N ILE A 358 3.87 -26.25 -9.83
CA ILE A 358 4.87 -27.15 -10.46
C ILE A 358 5.50 -28.03 -9.38
N HIS A 359 5.95 -27.40 -8.30
CA HIS A 359 6.47 -28.12 -7.14
C HIS A 359 5.32 -28.56 -6.25
N ASN A 360 5.14 -29.87 -6.12
CA ASN A 360 4.03 -30.46 -5.39
C ASN A 360 4.09 -30.10 -3.91
N VAL A 361 3.15 -29.30 -3.44
CA VAL A 361 2.93 -28.94 -2.04
C VAL A 361 1.81 -29.82 -1.51
N SER A 362 2.11 -31.09 -1.30
CA SER A 362 1.19 -32.04 -0.67
C SER A 362 1.29 -32.01 0.85
#